data_9c859b413b46d5b65283ce6a676308b4
#
_entry.id   9c859b413b46d5b65283ce6a676308b4
#
_cell.length_a   1.000
_cell.length_b   1.000
_cell.length_c   1.000
_cell.angle_alpha   90.00
_cell.angle_beta   90.00
_cell.angle_gamma   90.00
#
_symmetry.space_group_name_H-M   'P 1'
#
loop_
_entity.id
_entity.type
_entity.pdbx_description
1 polymer ?
#
loop_
_entity_poly.entity_id
_entity_poly.type
_entity_poly.pdbx_seq_one_letter_code
_entity_poly.pdbx_strand_id
1 'polypeptide(L)'
;MADKAASDPSVMVQGGWSVPDINTLPQDEWGRTVRYGRDLIVRTASLIGPEVADPARRFAGNNLNCQSCHLQGGTKKFGLPLIGVFADFPNYRARSGTVGTIEDRVQGCMQRSMNGKPLPLDGKEMKAIVSYLQFLSTGRPVGAPTLGRGAGSMPELMRAADPVRGQAVYSQVCAACHGQDGQGQRVGRVGDAQGYAVPPLWGTDSFNRGAGMDRLINTANFIRHNMPDGTNWTQPVLSIEDSWDVAAFVNTQPRPVKADLQRDYPNRIEKPVDTPYGPYADGFSRKQHVLGPFQPVRDALKYLRNADR
;
A
#
# COMPACT_ATOMS: atom_id res chain seq x y z
N MET A 1 27.29 -3.18 40.53
CA MET A 1 27.80 -3.40 39.18
C MET A 1 26.78 -4.23 38.44
N ALA A 2 25.93 -3.60 37.64
CA ALA A 2 24.88 -4.31 36.87
C ALA A 2 25.44 -4.51 35.46
N ASP A 3 25.60 -5.79 35.11
CA ASP A 3 26.09 -6.24 33.83
C ASP A 3 25.12 -5.85 32.72
N LYS A 4 25.51 -4.92 31.85
CA LYS A 4 24.82 -4.68 30.58
C LYS A 4 25.19 -5.81 29.64
N ALA A 5 24.32 -6.81 29.54
CA ALA A 5 24.39 -7.78 28.47
C ALA A 5 24.22 -7.01 27.13
N ALA A 6 25.31 -6.77 26.45
CA ALA A 6 25.31 -6.28 25.07
C ALA A 6 24.64 -7.38 24.23
N SER A 7 23.49 -7.07 23.61
CA SER A 7 22.84 -7.96 22.65
C SER A 7 23.80 -8.21 21.49
N ASP A 8 24.16 -9.46 21.28
CA ASP A 8 25.05 -9.93 20.21
C ASP A 8 24.46 -9.55 18.83
N PRO A 9 25.14 -8.74 18.01
CA PRO A 9 24.69 -8.35 16.68
C PRO A 9 24.50 -9.54 15.71
N SER A 10 25.14 -10.69 15.99
CA SER A 10 25.06 -11.87 15.13
C SER A 10 23.69 -12.57 15.17
N VAL A 11 22.89 -12.34 16.22
CA VAL A 11 21.54 -12.92 16.37
C VAL A 11 20.49 -12.20 15.48
N MET A 12 20.82 -11.00 14.97
CA MET A 12 19.91 -10.18 14.16
C MET A 12 19.94 -10.50 12.65
N VAL A 13 20.79 -11.39 12.18
CA VAL A 13 21.03 -11.67 10.75
C VAL A 13 20.02 -12.63 10.13
N GLN A 14 19.23 -13.34 10.91
CA GLN A 14 18.16 -14.18 10.37
C GLN A 14 16.85 -13.41 10.42
N GLY A 15 16.39 -12.92 9.26
CA GLY A 15 15.22 -12.09 8.96
C GLY A 15 13.91 -12.38 9.71
N GLY A 16 13.96 -12.45 11.02
CA GLY A 16 12.83 -12.63 11.91
C GLY A 16 11.90 -11.40 11.85
N TRP A 17 10.60 -11.65 11.87
CA TRP A 17 9.61 -10.58 12.02
C TRP A 17 9.68 -10.03 13.46
N SER A 18 10.04 -8.77 13.61
CA SER A 18 9.96 -8.07 14.89
C SER A 18 9.36 -6.68 14.71
N VAL A 19 8.53 -6.28 15.64
CA VAL A 19 7.91 -4.95 15.67
C VAL A 19 8.51 -4.20 16.85
N PRO A 20 9.23 -3.08 16.63
CA PRO A 20 9.73 -2.27 17.73
C PRO A 20 8.59 -1.74 18.61
N ASP A 21 8.75 -1.81 19.93
CA ASP A 21 7.74 -1.31 20.85
C ASP A 21 7.83 0.21 20.97
N ILE A 22 6.82 0.92 20.49
CA ILE A 22 6.75 2.37 20.52
C ILE A 22 6.71 2.96 21.95
N ASN A 23 6.33 2.15 22.94
CA ASN A 23 6.30 2.58 24.34
C ASN A 23 7.69 2.67 24.97
N THR A 24 8.69 2.05 24.35
CA THR A 24 10.10 2.16 24.80
C THR A 24 10.77 3.47 24.39
N LEU A 25 10.12 4.27 23.53
CA LEU A 25 10.67 5.55 23.11
C LEU A 25 10.75 6.55 24.25
N PRO A 26 11.84 7.36 24.34
CA PRO A 26 11.99 8.39 25.35
C PRO A 26 10.94 9.51 25.19
N GLN A 27 10.75 10.33 26.21
CA GLN A 27 9.85 11.47 26.22
C GLN A 27 10.48 12.77 25.68
N ASP A 28 11.53 12.63 24.87
CA ASP A 28 12.25 13.71 24.20
C ASP A 28 11.64 14.08 22.85
N GLU A 29 12.30 14.97 22.11
CA GLU A 29 11.86 15.43 20.80
C GLU A 29 11.80 14.29 19.78
N TRP A 30 12.77 13.37 19.81
CA TRP A 30 12.78 12.19 18.95
C TRP A 30 11.54 11.30 19.19
N GLY A 31 11.32 10.92 20.44
CA GLY A 31 10.17 10.07 20.79
C GLY A 31 8.83 10.72 20.46
N ARG A 32 8.69 12.04 20.67
CA ARG A 32 7.48 12.79 20.26
C ARG A 32 7.28 12.77 18.75
N THR A 33 8.36 12.99 17.99
CA THR A 33 8.31 13.00 16.52
C THR A 33 7.92 11.65 15.95
N VAL A 34 8.46 10.55 16.46
CA VAL A 34 8.12 9.18 16.04
C VAL A 34 6.66 8.85 16.36
N ARG A 35 6.18 9.21 17.58
CA ARG A 35 4.75 9.00 17.94
C ARG A 35 3.82 9.80 17.05
N TYR A 36 4.16 11.05 16.73
CA TYR A 36 3.39 11.86 15.79
C TYR A 36 3.40 11.23 14.38
N GLY A 37 4.52 10.66 13.94
CA GLY A 37 4.58 9.90 12.68
C GLY A 37 3.64 8.70 12.67
N ARG A 38 3.59 7.92 13.76
CA ARG A 38 2.60 6.85 13.91
C ARG A 38 1.17 7.39 13.87
N ASP A 39 0.90 8.49 14.56
CA ASP A 39 -0.42 9.12 14.55
C ASP A 39 -0.83 9.55 13.14
N LEU A 40 0.08 10.08 12.33
CA LEU A 40 -0.16 10.42 10.93
C LEU A 40 -0.53 9.18 10.10
N ILE A 41 0.08 8.02 10.34
CA ILE A 41 -0.28 6.77 9.67
C ILE A 41 -1.66 6.26 10.12
N VAL A 42 -1.96 6.34 11.41
CA VAL A 42 -3.18 5.75 12.01
C VAL A 42 -4.40 6.67 11.86
N ARG A 43 -4.18 7.99 11.89
CA ARG A 43 -5.25 9.01 11.91
C ARG A 43 -5.04 10.08 10.83
N THR A 44 -4.62 9.67 9.64
CA THR A 44 -4.31 10.58 8.53
C THR A 44 -5.46 11.55 8.24
N ALA A 45 -6.69 11.03 8.16
CA ALA A 45 -7.89 11.81 7.87
C ALA A 45 -8.08 12.97 8.86
N SER A 46 -7.91 12.72 10.17
CA SER A 46 -8.11 13.75 11.20
C SER A 46 -6.95 14.71 11.38
N LEU A 47 -5.77 14.39 10.88
CA LEU A 47 -4.59 15.23 11.04
C LEU A 47 -4.24 16.04 9.80
N ILE A 48 -4.39 15.47 8.61
CA ILE A 48 -4.01 16.07 7.33
C ILE A 48 -5.01 15.77 6.20
N GLY A 49 -6.21 15.28 6.53
CA GLY A 49 -7.28 14.95 5.58
C GLY A 49 -7.97 16.18 5.01
N PRO A 50 -8.87 15.99 4.03
CA PRO A 50 -9.55 17.09 3.35
C PRO A 50 -10.54 17.85 4.23
N GLU A 51 -10.99 17.24 5.34
CA GLU A 51 -11.98 17.81 6.25
C GLU A 51 -11.38 18.48 7.49
N VAL A 52 -10.03 18.46 7.68
CA VAL A 52 -9.44 19.15 8.85
C VAL A 52 -9.71 20.64 8.79
N ALA A 53 -9.93 21.25 9.97
CA ALA A 53 -10.35 22.65 10.07
C ALA A 53 -9.35 23.61 9.41
N ASP A 54 -8.04 23.42 9.65
CA ASP A 54 -6.98 24.24 9.06
C ASP A 54 -6.70 23.82 7.60
N PRO A 55 -7.05 24.66 6.60
CA PRO A 55 -6.80 24.36 5.19
C PRO A 55 -5.31 24.15 4.84
N ALA A 56 -4.39 24.78 5.58
CA ALA A 56 -2.96 24.65 5.37
C ALA A 56 -2.46 23.23 5.66
N ARG A 57 -3.20 22.47 6.45
CA ARG A 57 -2.91 21.07 6.81
C ARG A 57 -3.62 20.04 5.93
N ARG A 58 -4.43 20.44 4.95
CA ARG A 58 -5.15 19.53 4.05
C ARG A 58 -4.22 19.01 2.95
N PHE A 59 -3.47 17.97 3.24
CA PHE A 59 -2.55 17.33 2.30
C PHE A 59 -3.16 16.09 1.63
N ALA A 60 -3.90 15.26 2.35
CA ALA A 60 -4.65 14.17 1.75
C ALA A 60 -5.88 14.70 1.00
N GLY A 61 -6.25 14.06 -0.10
CA GLY A 61 -7.40 14.42 -0.93
C GLY A 61 -8.58 13.46 -0.75
N ASN A 62 -8.43 12.47 0.14
CA ASN A 62 -9.49 11.57 0.58
C ASN A 62 -9.42 11.39 2.10
N ASN A 63 -10.48 10.81 2.69
CA ASN A 63 -10.59 10.59 4.13
C ASN A 63 -10.09 9.20 4.57
N LEU A 64 -9.24 8.55 3.77
CA LEU A 64 -8.54 7.33 4.17
C LEU A 64 -7.47 7.62 5.22
N ASN A 65 -7.15 6.62 6.02
CA ASN A 65 -5.92 6.59 6.81
C ASN A 65 -4.86 5.74 6.07
N CYS A 66 -3.59 6.03 6.24
CA CYS A 66 -2.53 5.18 5.68
C CYS A 66 -2.69 3.73 6.15
N GLN A 67 -3.11 3.54 7.41
CA GLN A 67 -3.39 2.21 7.95
C GLN A 67 -4.60 1.51 7.33
N SER A 68 -5.43 2.16 6.52
CA SER A 68 -6.50 1.48 5.77
C SER A 68 -5.93 0.42 4.81
N CYS A 69 -4.67 0.58 4.39
CA CYS A 69 -3.92 -0.39 3.60
C CYS A 69 -2.72 -0.94 4.38
N HIS A 70 -2.00 -0.09 5.13
CA HIS A 70 -0.85 -0.46 5.96
C HIS A 70 -1.32 -0.88 7.36
N LEU A 71 -1.94 -2.06 7.44
CA LEU A 71 -2.71 -2.52 8.59
C LEU A 71 -1.93 -2.48 9.91
N GLN A 72 -2.64 -2.20 11.01
CA GLN A 72 -2.08 -2.09 12.36
C GLN A 72 -0.95 -1.03 12.43
N GLY A 73 -1.18 0.15 11.82
CA GLY A 73 -0.17 1.19 11.79
C GLY A 73 1.08 0.82 10.99
N GLY A 74 0.97 -0.13 10.05
CA GLY A 74 2.08 -0.63 9.24
C GLY A 74 2.85 -1.78 9.87
N THR A 75 2.29 -2.47 10.87
CA THR A 75 2.99 -3.55 11.58
C THR A 75 2.40 -4.94 11.34
N LYS A 76 1.27 -5.08 10.61
CA LYS A 76 0.70 -6.40 10.29
C LYS A 76 1.48 -7.08 9.18
N LYS A 77 2.00 -8.29 9.47
CA LYS A 77 2.69 -9.14 8.49
C LYS A 77 1.77 -9.43 7.30
N PHE A 78 2.26 -9.23 6.08
CA PHE A 78 1.50 -9.30 4.81
C PHE A 78 0.29 -8.36 4.70
N GLY A 79 0.08 -7.46 5.66
CA GLY A 79 -0.87 -6.35 5.61
C GLY A 79 -0.23 -5.07 5.08
N LEU A 80 0.59 -5.16 4.03
CA LEU A 80 1.42 -4.08 3.48
C LEU A 80 2.26 -3.37 4.57
N PRO A 81 3.06 -4.12 5.36
CA PRO A 81 3.78 -3.53 6.48
C PRO A 81 4.78 -2.46 6.05
N LEU A 82 5.06 -1.55 6.97
CA LEU A 82 6.08 -0.51 6.87
C LEU A 82 7.41 -0.93 7.53
N ILE A 83 7.44 -2.11 8.15
CA ILE A 83 8.63 -2.69 8.80
C ILE A 83 9.77 -2.83 7.77
N GLY A 84 10.92 -2.26 8.07
CA GLY A 84 12.13 -2.33 7.26
C GLY A 84 12.10 -1.47 5.99
N VAL A 85 11.02 -0.73 5.72
CA VAL A 85 10.89 0.06 4.48
C VAL A 85 11.95 1.17 4.40
N PHE A 86 12.30 1.82 5.51
CA PHE A 86 13.32 2.86 5.53
C PHE A 86 14.69 2.33 5.07
N ALA A 87 15.05 1.10 5.46
CA ALA A 87 16.32 0.48 5.11
C ALA A 87 16.44 0.09 3.61
N ASP A 88 15.39 0.20 2.82
CA ASP A 88 15.43 -0.04 1.37
C ASP A 88 15.84 1.19 0.57
N PHE A 89 15.89 2.35 1.17
CA PHE A 89 16.13 3.62 0.46
C PHE A 89 17.52 4.21 0.80
N PRO A 90 18.13 4.95 -0.16
CA PRO A 90 17.63 5.21 -1.53
C PRO A 90 17.70 3.98 -2.43
N ASN A 91 16.79 3.88 -3.41
CA ASN A 91 16.84 2.80 -4.40
C ASN A 91 16.32 3.26 -5.77
N TYR A 92 16.64 2.46 -6.81
CA TYR A 92 16.07 2.68 -8.13
C TYR A 92 14.57 2.35 -8.13
N ARG A 93 13.80 3.22 -8.74
CA ARG A 93 12.33 3.10 -8.83
C ARG A 93 11.89 3.10 -10.29
N ALA A 94 11.54 1.94 -10.81
CA ALA A 94 11.09 1.76 -12.19
C ALA A 94 9.93 2.70 -12.57
N ARG A 95 9.06 3.08 -11.61
CA ARG A 95 7.94 4.00 -11.86
C ARG A 95 8.39 5.38 -12.30
N SER A 96 9.44 5.92 -11.74
CA SER A 96 10.02 7.22 -12.11
C SER A 96 11.22 7.10 -13.05
N GLY A 97 11.82 5.91 -13.17
CA GLY A 97 13.07 5.69 -13.89
C GLY A 97 14.28 6.33 -13.23
N THR A 98 14.21 6.62 -11.93
CA THR A 98 15.25 7.33 -11.17
C THR A 98 15.53 6.67 -9.82
N VAL A 99 16.68 6.98 -9.22
CA VAL A 99 16.92 6.69 -7.81
C VAL A 99 16.07 7.64 -6.98
N GLY A 100 15.27 7.09 -6.08
CA GLY A 100 14.39 7.85 -5.19
C GLY A 100 14.71 7.63 -3.72
N THR A 101 14.33 8.60 -2.88
CA THR A 101 14.47 8.56 -1.42
C THR A 101 13.21 8.00 -0.76
N ILE A 102 13.25 7.83 0.56
CA ILE A 102 12.06 7.45 1.33
C ILE A 102 10.98 8.54 1.27
N GLU A 103 11.37 9.82 1.24
CA GLU A 103 10.47 10.96 1.08
C GLU A 103 9.74 10.89 -0.27
N ASP A 104 10.45 10.59 -1.36
CA ASP A 104 9.82 10.36 -2.68
C ASP A 104 8.80 9.21 -2.64
N ARG A 105 9.08 8.18 -1.83
CA ARG A 105 8.13 7.07 -1.64
C ARG A 105 6.88 7.55 -0.91
N VAL A 106 7.02 8.36 0.14
CA VAL A 106 5.91 8.97 0.88
C VAL A 106 5.11 9.89 -0.05
N GLN A 107 5.76 10.75 -0.83
CA GLN A 107 5.10 11.62 -1.82
C GLN A 107 4.26 10.83 -2.82
N GLY A 108 4.80 9.70 -3.28
CA GLY A 108 4.05 8.79 -4.17
C GLY A 108 2.77 8.25 -3.52
N CYS A 109 2.76 7.97 -2.22
CA CYS A 109 1.57 7.56 -1.48
C CYS A 109 0.58 8.72 -1.33
N MET A 110 1.05 9.92 -0.96
CA MET A 110 0.21 11.10 -0.82
C MET A 110 -0.55 11.43 -2.11
N GLN A 111 0.13 11.41 -3.26
CA GLN A 111 -0.47 11.76 -4.55
C GLN A 111 -1.33 10.65 -5.17
N ARG A 112 -1.20 9.40 -4.72
CA ARG A 112 -1.87 8.23 -5.32
C ARG A 112 -2.87 7.58 -4.36
N SER A 113 -2.38 6.99 -3.29
CA SER A 113 -3.22 6.32 -2.29
C SER A 113 -4.10 7.31 -1.54
N MET A 114 -3.55 8.45 -1.17
CA MET A 114 -4.28 9.51 -0.48
C MET A 114 -4.95 10.51 -1.45
N ASN A 115 -4.79 10.33 -2.78
CA ASN A 115 -5.36 11.20 -3.82
C ASN A 115 -5.15 12.70 -3.56
N GLY A 116 -4.05 13.07 -2.90
CA GLY A 116 -3.76 14.39 -2.37
C GLY A 116 -2.57 15.08 -3.04
N LYS A 117 -2.00 16.02 -2.33
CA LYS A 117 -0.84 16.83 -2.75
C LYS A 117 0.43 16.42 -1.99
N PRO A 118 1.62 16.76 -2.51
CA PRO A 118 2.87 16.50 -1.82
C PRO A 118 2.95 17.20 -0.45
N LEU A 119 3.61 16.55 0.51
CA LEU A 119 4.01 17.18 1.76
C LEU A 119 5.25 18.06 1.53
N PRO A 120 5.40 19.20 2.21
CA PRO A 120 6.68 19.91 2.26
C PRO A 120 7.79 18.98 2.77
N LEU A 121 8.94 18.93 2.08
CA LEU A 121 10.04 18.02 2.43
C LEU A 121 10.62 18.31 3.80
N ASP A 122 10.70 19.59 4.17
CA ASP A 122 11.15 20.08 5.47
C ASP A 122 10.03 20.18 6.53
N GLY A 123 8.79 19.85 6.11
CA GLY A 123 7.60 19.91 6.96
C GLY A 123 7.62 18.89 8.09
N LYS A 124 6.96 19.25 9.20
CA LYS A 124 6.88 18.38 10.39
C LYS A 124 6.20 17.03 10.10
N GLU A 125 5.22 17.01 9.19
CA GLU A 125 4.51 15.78 8.80
C GLU A 125 5.43 14.82 8.06
N MET A 126 6.24 15.31 7.10
CA MET A 126 7.21 14.48 6.39
C MET A 126 8.26 13.94 7.35
N LYS A 127 8.86 14.81 8.17
CA LYS A 127 9.86 14.41 9.16
C LYS A 127 9.33 13.35 10.12
N ALA A 128 8.10 13.53 10.60
CA ALA A 128 7.47 12.59 11.52
C ALA A 128 7.19 11.22 10.88
N ILE A 129 6.65 11.20 9.65
CA ILE A 129 6.41 9.95 8.92
C ILE A 129 7.74 9.23 8.69
N VAL A 130 8.77 9.92 8.20
CA VAL A 130 10.09 9.33 7.95
C VAL A 130 10.72 8.80 9.24
N SER A 131 10.61 9.54 10.35
CA SER A 131 11.09 9.10 11.67
C SER A 131 10.38 7.84 12.15
N TYR A 132 9.07 7.71 11.92
CA TYR A 132 8.34 6.48 12.24
C TYR A 132 8.78 5.30 11.36
N LEU A 133 8.98 5.52 10.06
CA LEU A 133 9.51 4.50 9.14
C LEU A 133 10.92 4.05 9.53
N GLN A 134 11.78 4.99 9.97
CA GLN A 134 13.11 4.69 10.49
C GLN A 134 13.02 3.87 11.77
N PHE A 135 12.17 4.25 12.71
CA PHE A 135 11.91 3.49 13.94
C PHE A 135 11.46 2.06 13.64
N LEU A 136 10.52 1.86 12.72
CA LEU A 136 10.07 0.53 12.27
C LEU A 136 11.16 -0.28 11.55
N SER A 137 12.27 0.37 11.18
CA SER A 137 13.42 -0.27 10.53
C SER A 137 14.59 -0.49 11.48
N THR A 138 14.41 -0.24 12.79
CA THR A 138 15.46 -0.45 13.81
C THR A 138 16.00 -1.87 13.75
N GLY A 139 17.33 -2.00 13.70
CA GLY A 139 18.04 -3.28 13.63
C GLY A 139 17.93 -4.00 12.27
N ARG A 140 17.42 -3.33 11.22
CA ARG A 140 17.36 -3.89 9.86
C ARG A 140 18.54 -3.42 9.03
N PRO A 141 19.39 -4.34 8.55
CA PRO A 141 20.46 -3.98 7.60
C PRO A 141 19.86 -3.42 6.30
N VAL A 142 20.58 -2.47 5.69
CA VAL A 142 20.22 -1.91 4.38
C VAL A 142 20.21 -3.02 3.33
N GLY A 143 19.13 -3.09 2.54
CA GLY A 143 18.93 -4.09 1.49
C GLY A 143 18.61 -5.51 1.98
N ALA A 144 18.52 -5.76 3.30
CA ALA A 144 18.15 -7.06 3.81
C ALA A 144 16.69 -7.39 3.53
N PRO A 145 16.36 -8.62 3.08
CA PRO A 145 14.98 -9.01 2.86
C PRO A 145 14.21 -9.01 4.19
N THR A 146 13.01 -8.44 4.18
CA THR A 146 12.11 -8.46 5.33
C THR A 146 11.02 -9.49 5.08
N LEU A 147 11.03 -10.59 5.84
CA LEU A 147 9.97 -11.60 5.77
C LEU A 147 8.61 -10.96 6.12
N GLY A 148 7.57 -11.30 5.39
CA GLY A 148 6.23 -10.76 5.64
C GLY A 148 5.91 -9.42 5.01
N ARG A 149 6.79 -8.89 4.16
CA ARG A 149 6.55 -7.68 3.37
C ARG A 149 5.45 -7.86 2.33
N GLY A 150 4.94 -6.71 1.84
CA GLY A 150 3.91 -6.66 0.81
C GLY A 150 2.57 -7.22 1.30
N ALA A 151 1.81 -7.73 0.37
CA ALA A 151 0.49 -8.31 0.61
C ALA A 151 0.51 -9.85 0.65
N GLY A 152 1.68 -10.46 0.73
CA GLY A 152 1.85 -11.89 0.52
C GLY A 152 1.85 -12.27 -0.97
N SER A 153 1.78 -13.57 -1.24
CA SER A 153 1.68 -14.09 -2.61
C SER A 153 0.81 -15.35 -2.64
N MET A 154 0.11 -15.55 -3.74
CA MET A 154 -0.64 -16.75 -4.05
C MET A 154 -0.47 -17.11 -5.53
N PRO A 155 -0.78 -18.35 -5.97
CA PRO A 155 -0.78 -18.70 -7.39
C PRO A 155 -1.63 -17.74 -8.23
N GLU A 156 -1.14 -17.39 -9.42
CA GLU A 156 -1.91 -16.61 -10.40
C GLU A 156 -2.88 -17.54 -11.15
N LEU A 157 -4.01 -16.97 -11.57
CA LEU A 157 -4.98 -17.70 -12.37
C LEU A 157 -4.47 -17.92 -13.80
N MET A 158 -4.74 -19.10 -14.36
CA MET A 158 -4.49 -19.40 -15.78
C MET A 158 -5.56 -18.80 -16.71
N ARG A 159 -6.63 -18.25 -16.15
CA ARG A 159 -7.69 -17.50 -16.82
C ARG A 159 -7.68 -16.04 -16.43
N ALA A 160 -8.42 -15.21 -17.15
CA ALA A 160 -8.74 -13.87 -16.66
C ALA A 160 -9.56 -13.95 -15.35
N ALA A 161 -9.33 -13.03 -14.43
CA ALA A 161 -10.20 -12.85 -13.29
C ALA A 161 -11.57 -12.34 -13.75
N ASP A 162 -12.62 -12.79 -13.08
CA ASP A 162 -14.02 -12.57 -13.49
C ASP A 162 -14.73 -11.60 -12.54
N PRO A 163 -14.92 -10.32 -12.93
CA PRO A 163 -15.62 -9.35 -12.09
C PRO A 163 -17.08 -9.70 -11.78
N VAL A 164 -17.75 -10.50 -12.64
CA VAL A 164 -19.16 -10.90 -12.41
C VAL A 164 -19.22 -11.90 -11.27
N ARG A 165 -18.35 -12.92 -11.28
CA ARG A 165 -18.19 -13.83 -10.13
C ARG A 165 -17.74 -13.06 -8.89
N GLY A 166 -16.80 -12.14 -9.06
CA GLY A 166 -16.30 -11.28 -7.99
C GLY A 166 -17.39 -10.45 -7.32
N GLN A 167 -18.39 -9.98 -8.07
CA GLN A 167 -19.54 -9.26 -7.52
C GLN A 167 -20.37 -10.17 -6.59
N ALA A 168 -20.56 -11.42 -6.95
CA ALA A 168 -21.28 -12.38 -6.09
C ALA A 168 -20.51 -12.61 -4.77
N VAL A 169 -19.19 -12.83 -4.85
CA VAL A 169 -18.32 -12.97 -3.65
C VAL A 169 -18.36 -11.69 -2.81
N TYR A 170 -18.28 -10.51 -3.44
CA TYR A 170 -18.37 -9.22 -2.76
C TYR A 170 -19.66 -9.09 -1.95
N SER A 171 -20.80 -9.36 -2.59
CA SER A 171 -22.12 -9.26 -1.95
C SER A 171 -22.29 -10.18 -0.75
N GLN A 172 -21.69 -11.36 -0.80
CA GLN A 172 -21.80 -12.38 0.26
C GLN A 172 -20.83 -12.13 1.43
N VAL A 173 -19.61 -11.64 1.15
CA VAL A 173 -18.51 -11.63 2.13
C VAL A 173 -18.09 -10.21 2.51
N CYS A 174 -18.11 -9.25 1.59
CA CYS A 174 -17.50 -7.94 1.78
C CYS A 174 -18.51 -6.83 2.12
N ALA A 175 -19.70 -6.91 1.52
CA ALA A 175 -20.71 -5.85 1.56
C ALA A 175 -21.23 -5.57 2.98
N ALA A 176 -21.21 -6.54 3.89
CA ALA A 176 -21.63 -6.36 5.28
C ALA A 176 -20.81 -5.25 5.99
N CYS A 177 -19.53 -5.14 5.67
CA CYS A 177 -18.64 -4.13 6.23
C CYS A 177 -18.43 -2.93 5.28
N HIS A 178 -18.17 -3.20 4.00
CA HIS A 178 -17.82 -2.17 3.02
C HIS A 178 -19.03 -1.50 2.34
N GLY A 179 -20.26 -1.92 2.64
CA GLY A 179 -21.48 -1.46 1.98
C GLY A 179 -21.71 -2.12 0.62
N GLN A 180 -22.95 -2.21 0.16
CA GLN A 180 -23.28 -2.70 -1.19
C GLN A 180 -22.70 -1.81 -2.29
N ASP A 181 -22.55 -0.53 -1.97
CA ASP A 181 -22.00 0.51 -2.86
C ASP A 181 -20.47 0.68 -2.68
N GLY A 182 -19.83 -0.08 -1.79
CA GLY A 182 -18.39 -0.02 -1.54
C GLY A 182 -17.90 1.24 -0.85
N GLN A 183 -18.81 2.06 -0.27
CA GLN A 183 -18.44 3.34 0.34
C GLN A 183 -17.99 3.20 1.80
N GLY A 184 -18.01 1.99 2.36
CA GLY A 184 -17.53 1.73 3.71
C GLY A 184 -18.41 2.34 4.80
N GLN A 185 -17.82 2.53 5.97
CA GLN A 185 -18.49 3.09 7.15
C GLN A 185 -17.70 4.27 7.69
N ARG A 186 -18.23 5.48 7.56
CA ARG A 186 -17.62 6.69 8.14
C ARG A 186 -17.71 6.67 9.68
N VAL A 187 -16.73 7.29 10.29
CA VAL A 187 -16.80 7.68 11.71
C VAL A 187 -17.31 9.12 11.76
N GLY A 188 -18.41 9.37 12.49
CA GLY A 188 -19.01 10.69 12.56
C GLY A 188 -19.70 11.13 11.26
N ARG A 189 -19.85 12.45 11.09
CA ARG A 189 -20.51 13.08 9.93
C ARG A 189 -19.47 13.55 8.91
N VAL A 190 -19.93 13.86 7.71
CA VAL A 190 -19.12 14.59 6.72
C VAL A 190 -18.69 15.93 7.30
N GLY A 191 -17.40 16.25 7.26
CA GLY A 191 -16.82 17.45 7.84
C GLY A 191 -16.20 17.27 9.22
N ASP A 192 -16.43 16.13 9.89
CA ASP A 192 -15.89 15.88 11.26
C ASP A 192 -14.40 15.49 11.26
N ALA A 193 -13.80 15.31 10.10
CA ALA A 193 -12.41 14.87 9.91
C ALA A 193 -12.05 13.56 10.64
N GLN A 194 -13.02 12.68 10.88
CA GLN A 194 -12.77 11.42 11.59
C GLN A 194 -12.41 10.25 10.67
N GLY A 195 -12.67 10.38 9.36
CA GLY A 195 -12.41 9.35 8.37
C GLY A 195 -13.37 8.16 8.46
N TYR A 196 -12.84 6.95 8.36
CA TYR A 196 -13.63 5.73 8.25
C TYR A 196 -13.24 4.68 9.29
N ALA A 197 -14.24 4.01 9.86
CA ALA A 197 -14.07 2.76 10.59
C ALA A 197 -13.82 1.60 9.60
N VAL A 198 -14.58 1.56 8.50
CA VAL A 198 -14.35 0.65 7.36
C VAL A 198 -14.15 1.49 6.11
N PRO A 199 -12.99 1.42 5.43
CA PRO A 199 -12.66 2.32 4.33
C PRO A 199 -13.50 2.06 3.08
N PRO A 200 -13.78 3.10 2.25
CA PRO A 200 -14.34 2.93 0.93
C PRO A 200 -13.34 2.22 0.01
N LEU A 201 -13.84 1.30 -0.82
CA LEU A 201 -13.02 0.53 -1.76
C LEU A 201 -12.94 1.18 -3.15
N TRP A 202 -13.92 2.02 -3.50
CA TRP A 202 -14.00 2.78 -4.75
C TRP A 202 -14.75 4.09 -4.53
N GLY A 203 -15.02 4.85 -5.60
CA GLY A 203 -15.68 6.14 -5.52
C GLY A 203 -14.73 7.29 -5.25
N THR A 204 -15.27 8.47 -5.03
CA THR A 204 -14.52 9.73 -4.96
C THR A 204 -13.60 9.83 -3.73
N ASP A 205 -13.96 9.18 -2.63
CA ASP A 205 -13.21 9.23 -1.37
C ASP A 205 -12.25 8.03 -1.19
N SER A 206 -11.95 7.32 -2.29
CA SER A 206 -11.00 6.21 -2.33
C SER A 206 -9.66 6.62 -2.97
N PHE A 207 -8.73 5.68 -3.07
CA PHE A 207 -7.46 5.87 -3.77
C PHE A 207 -7.66 6.04 -5.29
N ASN A 208 -6.73 6.71 -5.96
CA ASN A 208 -6.83 6.93 -7.40
C ASN A 208 -6.18 5.82 -8.24
N ARG A 209 -6.41 5.85 -9.56
CA ARG A 209 -5.91 4.88 -10.55
C ARG A 209 -4.39 4.70 -10.57
N GLY A 210 -3.64 5.62 -10.01
CA GLY A 210 -2.18 5.50 -9.88
C GLY A 210 -1.70 4.74 -8.64
N ALA A 211 -2.60 4.39 -7.72
CA ALA A 211 -2.26 3.71 -6.47
C ALA A 211 -1.81 2.26 -6.70
N GLY A 212 -0.98 1.75 -5.79
CA GLY A 212 -0.55 0.36 -5.82
C GLY A 212 -1.68 -0.65 -5.66
N MET A 213 -2.74 -0.26 -4.95
CA MET A 213 -3.95 -1.08 -4.77
C MET A 213 -4.88 -1.09 -5.98
N ASP A 214 -4.67 -0.27 -7.01
CA ASP A 214 -5.38 -0.41 -8.29
C ASP A 214 -4.78 -1.52 -9.18
N ARG A 215 -3.69 -2.15 -8.75
CA ARG A 215 -3.07 -3.29 -9.41
C ARG A 215 -3.68 -4.59 -8.89
N LEU A 216 -4.19 -5.43 -9.82
CA LEU A 216 -4.97 -6.62 -9.47
C LEU A 216 -4.20 -7.61 -8.60
N ILE A 217 -2.93 -7.88 -8.90
CA ILE A 217 -2.09 -8.80 -8.13
C ILE A 217 -1.97 -8.33 -6.66
N ASN A 218 -1.77 -7.03 -6.45
CA ASN A 218 -1.65 -6.49 -5.09
C ASN A 218 -2.96 -6.62 -4.32
N THR A 219 -4.09 -6.25 -4.95
CA THR A 219 -5.41 -6.29 -4.32
C THR A 219 -5.84 -7.72 -4.03
N ALA A 220 -5.65 -8.64 -4.96
CA ALA A 220 -6.00 -10.04 -4.78
C ALA A 220 -5.20 -10.68 -3.63
N ASN A 221 -3.87 -10.47 -3.59
CA ASN A 221 -3.03 -10.94 -2.49
C ASN A 221 -3.41 -10.29 -1.15
N PHE A 222 -3.71 -8.98 -1.15
CA PHE A 222 -4.14 -8.30 0.08
C PHE A 222 -5.45 -8.88 0.62
N ILE A 223 -6.43 -9.08 -0.24
CA ILE A 223 -7.72 -9.68 0.12
C ILE A 223 -7.50 -11.09 0.69
N ARG A 224 -6.76 -11.93 -0.01
CA ARG A 224 -6.48 -13.32 0.39
C ARG A 224 -5.91 -13.43 1.81
N HIS A 225 -5.00 -12.53 2.17
CA HIS A 225 -4.22 -12.66 3.41
C HIS A 225 -4.77 -11.80 4.57
N ASN A 226 -5.75 -10.89 4.29
CA ASN A 226 -6.19 -9.92 5.29
C ASN A 226 -7.70 -9.75 5.39
N MET A 227 -8.48 -10.23 4.42
CA MET A 227 -9.93 -10.02 4.39
C MET A 227 -10.71 -11.36 4.37
N PRO A 228 -11.88 -11.42 5.03
CA PRO A 228 -12.48 -10.41 5.92
C PRO A 228 -11.57 -10.03 7.09
N ASP A 229 -11.87 -8.90 7.76
CA ASP A 229 -11.09 -8.49 8.95
C ASP A 229 -11.03 -9.60 9.99
N GLY A 230 -9.86 -9.77 10.62
CA GLY A 230 -9.56 -10.91 11.47
C GLY A 230 -8.86 -12.07 10.73
N THR A 231 -8.89 -12.11 9.39
CA THR A 231 -8.13 -13.09 8.60
C THR A 231 -6.63 -12.91 8.82
N ASN A 232 -5.92 -14.02 8.90
CA ASN A 232 -4.47 -14.01 8.87
C ASN A 232 -3.94 -14.83 7.68
N TRP A 233 -2.70 -14.58 7.31
CA TRP A 233 -2.08 -15.16 6.13
C TRP A 233 -1.89 -16.71 6.21
N THR A 234 -1.91 -17.30 7.41
CA THR A 234 -1.78 -18.76 7.59
C THR A 234 -3.11 -19.48 7.44
N GLN A 235 -4.22 -18.76 7.60
CA GLN A 235 -5.58 -19.30 7.52
C GLN A 235 -6.48 -18.37 6.72
N PRO A 236 -6.28 -18.28 5.39
CA PRO A 236 -7.12 -17.47 4.53
C PRO A 236 -8.55 -18.03 4.45
N VAL A 237 -9.53 -17.12 4.49
CA VAL A 237 -10.97 -17.49 4.43
C VAL A 237 -11.43 -17.73 2.99
N LEU A 238 -11.03 -16.86 2.06
CA LEU A 238 -11.44 -16.97 0.66
C LEU A 238 -10.58 -18.00 -0.10
N SER A 239 -11.13 -18.63 -1.13
CA SER A 239 -10.36 -19.40 -2.10
C SER A 239 -9.41 -18.50 -2.90
N ILE A 240 -8.47 -19.10 -3.64
CA ILE A 240 -7.59 -18.35 -4.56
C ILE A 240 -8.45 -17.67 -5.63
N GLU A 241 -9.34 -18.43 -6.26
CA GLU A 241 -10.23 -17.95 -7.32
C GLU A 241 -11.12 -16.80 -6.85
N ASP A 242 -11.76 -16.93 -5.68
CA ASP A 242 -12.62 -15.89 -5.13
C ASP A 242 -11.83 -14.62 -4.80
N SER A 243 -10.60 -14.77 -4.29
CA SER A 243 -9.72 -13.63 -4.00
C SER A 243 -9.35 -12.84 -5.26
N TRP A 244 -9.08 -13.53 -6.38
CA TRP A 244 -8.82 -12.89 -7.67
C TRP A 244 -10.06 -12.25 -8.27
N ASP A 245 -11.18 -12.97 -8.27
CA ASP A 245 -12.42 -12.52 -8.90
C ASP A 245 -13.01 -11.31 -8.15
N VAL A 246 -13.02 -11.33 -6.80
CA VAL A 246 -13.50 -10.17 -6.02
C VAL A 246 -12.54 -8.97 -6.12
N ALA A 247 -11.24 -9.19 -6.21
CA ALA A 247 -10.28 -8.12 -6.48
C ALA A 247 -10.53 -7.47 -7.85
N ALA A 248 -10.84 -8.27 -8.87
CA ALA A 248 -11.21 -7.78 -10.20
C ALA A 248 -12.49 -6.94 -10.15
N PHE A 249 -13.52 -7.39 -9.42
CA PHE A 249 -14.74 -6.60 -9.22
C PHE A 249 -14.42 -5.25 -8.58
N VAL A 250 -13.68 -5.22 -7.46
CA VAL A 250 -13.32 -3.99 -6.75
C VAL A 250 -12.50 -3.04 -7.63
N ASN A 251 -11.53 -3.56 -8.41
CA ASN A 251 -10.63 -2.73 -9.21
C ASN A 251 -11.26 -2.26 -10.52
N THR A 252 -12.35 -2.85 -10.98
CA THR A 252 -13.11 -2.35 -12.13
C THR A 252 -14.06 -1.21 -11.77
N GLN A 253 -14.33 -0.98 -10.49
CA GLN A 253 -15.22 0.09 -10.03
C GLN A 253 -14.62 1.48 -10.29
N PRO A 254 -15.47 2.54 -10.41
CA PRO A 254 -15.02 3.89 -10.66
C PRO A 254 -14.22 4.45 -9.47
N ARG A 255 -13.16 5.21 -9.77
CA ARG A 255 -12.33 5.91 -8.78
C ARG A 255 -11.64 7.12 -9.39
N PRO A 256 -11.08 8.04 -8.61
CA PRO A 256 -10.36 9.20 -9.13
C PRO A 256 -9.22 8.80 -10.07
N VAL A 257 -9.00 9.61 -11.08
CA VAL A 257 -7.91 9.42 -12.04
C VAL A 257 -6.81 10.45 -11.73
N LYS A 258 -5.60 9.94 -11.50
CA LYS A 258 -4.42 10.82 -11.38
C LYS A 258 -4.01 11.31 -12.77
N ALA A 259 -3.72 12.60 -12.88
CA ALA A 259 -3.11 13.15 -14.09
C ALA A 259 -1.73 12.53 -14.36
N ASP A 260 -1.30 12.56 -15.62
CA ASP A 260 0.05 12.18 -16.08
C ASP A 260 0.47 10.73 -15.83
N LEU A 261 -0.48 9.80 -15.69
CA LEU A 261 -0.18 8.37 -15.52
C LEU A 261 0.64 7.79 -16.68
N GLN A 262 0.54 8.36 -17.87
CA GLN A 262 1.33 7.96 -19.05
C GLN A 262 2.83 8.23 -18.89
N ARG A 263 3.24 9.07 -17.94
CA ARG A 263 4.66 9.33 -17.62
C ARG A 263 5.25 8.28 -16.69
N ASP A 264 4.42 7.51 -16.01
CA ASP A 264 4.88 6.42 -15.16
C ASP A 264 5.59 5.34 -16.00
N TYR A 265 6.68 4.81 -15.47
CA TYR A 265 7.50 3.78 -16.08
C TYR A 265 8.05 4.24 -17.44
N PRO A 266 8.97 5.22 -17.47
CA PRO A 266 9.60 5.68 -18.72
C PRO A 266 10.24 4.53 -19.49
N ASN A 267 10.91 3.59 -18.81
CA ASN A 267 11.21 2.27 -19.38
C ASN A 267 9.97 1.37 -19.26
N ARG A 268 9.25 1.20 -20.37
CA ARG A 268 7.98 0.44 -20.43
C ARG A 268 8.17 -1.06 -20.14
N ILE A 269 9.35 -1.61 -20.38
CA ILE A 269 9.66 -3.02 -20.12
C ILE A 269 9.67 -3.33 -18.62
N GLU A 270 9.94 -2.32 -17.77
CA GLU A 270 9.90 -2.43 -16.30
C GLU A 270 8.50 -2.24 -15.70
N LYS A 271 7.53 -1.92 -16.53
CA LYS A 271 6.15 -1.71 -16.08
C LYS A 271 5.56 -3.02 -15.56
N PRO A 272 4.97 -3.06 -14.36
CA PRO A 272 4.34 -4.28 -13.85
C PRO A 272 3.20 -4.74 -14.76
N VAL A 273 3.12 -6.07 -14.95
CA VAL A 273 2.17 -6.72 -15.87
C VAL A 273 0.70 -6.40 -15.62
N ASP A 274 0.35 -6.06 -14.40
CA ASP A 274 -1.00 -5.73 -13.94
C ASP A 274 -1.24 -4.23 -13.75
N THR A 275 -0.46 -3.37 -14.41
CA THR A 275 -0.69 -1.92 -14.39
C THR A 275 -1.91 -1.56 -15.23
N PRO A 276 -2.97 -0.92 -14.65
CA PRO A 276 -4.25 -0.77 -15.34
C PRO A 276 -4.29 0.37 -16.38
N TYR A 277 -3.15 1.00 -16.68
CA TYR A 277 -3.04 2.11 -17.62
C TYR A 277 -1.78 1.98 -18.49
N GLY A 278 -1.93 2.34 -19.78
CA GLY A 278 -0.84 2.40 -20.75
C GLY A 278 0.03 3.66 -20.64
N PRO A 279 0.95 3.84 -21.55
CA PRO A 279 1.29 2.91 -22.63
C PRO A 279 2.05 1.67 -22.11
N TYR A 280 1.99 0.56 -22.87
CA TYR A 280 2.68 -0.71 -22.58
C TYR A 280 3.80 -0.93 -23.60
N ALA A 281 4.80 -1.75 -23.26
CA ALA A 281 5.85 -2.18 -24.17
C ALA A 281 5.44 -3.41 -25.00
N ASP A 282 4.54 -4.21 -24.46
CA ASP A 282 4.00 -5.42 -25.09
C ASP A 282 2.78 -5.12 -25.97
N GLY A 283 2.34 -6.09 -26.75
CA GLY A 283 1.20 -5.95 -27.65
C GLY A 283 -0.16 -6.30 -27.03
N PHE A 284 -0.23 -6.50 -25.71
CA PHE A 284 -1.47 -6.92 -25.06
C PHE A 284 -2.40 -5.74 -24.79
N SER A 285 -3.71 -6.05 -24.77
CA SER A 285 -4.75 -5.07 -24.50
C SER A 285 -4.75 -4.62 -23.04
N ARG A 286 -5.27 -3.41 -22.80
CA ARG A 286 -5.51 -2.94 -21.41
C ARG A 286 -6.33 -3.94 -20.59
N LYS A 287 -7.33 -4.61 -21.20
CA LYS A 287 -8.13 -5.64 -20.53
C LYS A 287 -7.26 -6.77 -19.98
N GLN A 288 -6.26 -7.21 -20.74
CA GLN A 288 -5.29 -8.22 -20.32
C GLN A 288 -4.49 -7.76 -19.10
N HIS A 289 -4.04 -6.51 -19.08
CA HIS A 289 -3.32 -5.92 -17.94
C HIS A 289 -4.20 -5.71 -16.71
N VAL A 290 -5.51 -5.53 -16.88
CA VAL A 290 -6.46 -5.33 -15.77
C VAL A 290 -6.92 -6.66 -15.16
N LEU A 291 -7.14 -7.68 -15.98
CA LEU A 291 -7.80 -8.92 -15.54
C LEU A 291 -6.91 -10.18 -15.66
N GLY A 292 -5.77 -10.12 -16.33
CA GLY A 292 -4.96 -11.29 -16.64
C GLY A 292 -5.56 -12.12 -17.80
N PRO A 293 -5.11 -13.38 -18.00
CA PRO A 293 -4.00 -14.00 -17.27
C PRO A 293 -2.67 -13.30 -17.56
N PHE A 294 -1.78 -13.23 -16.58
CA PHE A 294 -0.57 -12.39 -16.67
C PHE A 294 0.64 -13.13 -17.24
N GLN A 295 0.64 -14.46 -17.30
CA GLN A 295 1.78 -15.23 -17.79
C GLN A 295 2.18 -14.85 -19.23
N PRO A 296 1.24 -14.69 -20.20
CA PRO A 296 1.59 -14.26 -21.54
C PRO A 296 2.28 -12.89 -21.61
N VAL A 297 1.84 -11.94 -20.76
CA VAL A 297 2.46 -10.61 -20.65
C VAL A 297 3.88 -10.71 -20.09
N ARG A 298 4.11 -11.57 -19.10
CA ARG A 298 5.45 -11.84 -18.54
C ARG A 298 6.41 -12.41 -19.58
N ASP A 299 5.91 -13.34 -20.37
CA ASP A 299 6.71 -14.00 -21.42
C ASP A 299 7.11 -12.99 -22.51
N ALA A 300 6.18 -12.13 -22.95
CA ALA A 300 6.47 -11.06 -23.90
C ALA A 300 7.49 -10.04 -23.34
N LEU A 301 7.33 -9.59 -22.10
CA LEU A 301 8.29 -8.69 -21.48
C LEU A 301 9.67 -9.34 -21.27
N LYS A 302 9.72 -10.64 -21.00
CA LYS A 302 10.98 -11.39 -20.92
C LYS A 302 11.67 -11.44 -22.30
N TYR A 303 10.91 -11.70 -23.37
CA TYR A 303 11.43 -11.65 -24.73
C TYR A 303 12.02 -10.28 -25.07
N LEU A 304 11.27 -9.20 -24.82
CA LEU A 304 11.74 -7.84 -25.08
C LEU A 304 13.02 -7.49 -24.30
N ARG A 305 13.13 -7.85 -23.02
CA ARG A 305 14.36 -7.63 -22.22
C ARG A 305 15.58 -8.36 -22.79
N ASN A 306 15.39 -9.51 -23.43
CA ASN A 306 16.50 -10.27 -24.03
C ASN A 306 16.87 -9.72 -25.40
N ALA A 307 15.94 -9.09 -26.13
CA ALA A 307 16.19 -8.44 -27.40
C ALA A 307 16.93 -7.09 -27.28
N ASP A 308 16.80 -6.42 -26.12
CA ASP A 308 17.49 -5.15 -25.80
C ASP A 308 18.93 -5.35 -25.29
N ARG A 309 19.40 -6.58 -25.13
CA ARG A 309 20.76 -6.93 -24.70
C ARG A 309 21.65 -7.29 -25.88
#